data_6126c22d2889d156de134b46b194960f
#
_entry.id   6126c22d2889d156de134b46b194960f
#
_cell.length_a   1.000
_cell.length_b   1.000
_cell.length_c   1.000
_cell.angle_alpha   90.00
_cell.angle_beta   90.00
_cell.angle_gamma   90.00
#
_symmetry.space_group_name_H-M   'P 1'
#
loop_
_entity.id
_entity.type
_entity.pdbx_description
1 polymer ?
#
loop_
_entity_poly.entity_id
_entity_poly.type
_entity_poly.pdbx_seq_one_letter_code
_entity_poly.pdbx_strand_id
1 'polypeptide(L)'
;MIELFKLKPGVEHFLPHEETDVRPCYDVFDIYGLGLADVDLSNAPYIPFRMPGSPMARTDLPLGASFFLLMTPRLLHLLESLGDFPHQVIPAHLVPDRDDWRDHPPIDTTSFVVCNLHRHLHIIDFDRCELTPSPRVVGRVHIKRIAVVDGVTIPPLFRQDDWRLPPLIPRATRDAILAAGMLDVYMPPVLGDSLDPAELKRPG
;
A
#
# COMPACT_ATOMS: atom_id res chain seq x y z
N MET A 1 8.98 17.12 -15.18
CA MET A 1 9.65 16.34 -14.09
C MET A 1 8.62 15.38 -13.55
N ILE A 2 8.97 14.09 -13.49
CA ILE A 2 8.07 13.05 -12.97
C ILE A 2 8.12 13.09 -11.45
N GLU A 3 6.96 13.11 -10.82
CA GLU A 3 6.83 13.07 -9.37
C GLU A 3 6.01 11.86 -8.97
N LEU A 4 6.60 11.07 -8.09
CA LEU A 4 5.99 9.90 -7.48
C LEU A 4 5.86 10.10 -5.97
N PHE A 5 4.80 9.54 -5.42
CA PHE A 5 4.46 9.60 -4.00
C PHE A 5 4.23 8.19 -3.48
N LYS A 6 4.56 7.95 -2.22
CA LYS A 6 4.24 6.72 -1.53
C LYS A 6 2.80 6.76 -1.05
N LEU A 7 2.03 5.71 -1.28
CA LEU A 7 0.70 5.57 -0.71
C LEU A 7 0.81 4.87 0.64
N LYS A 8 0.47 5.57 1.71
CA LYS A 8 0.57 5.08 3.09
C LYS A 8 -0.69 5.43 3.87
N PRO A 9 -1.02 4.65 4.92
CA PRO A 9 -1.99 5.08 5.93
C PRO A 9 -1.60 6.42 6.53
N GLY A 10 -2.58 7.27 6.82
CA GLY A 10 -2.35 8.54 7.49
C GLY A 10 -1.88 8.34 8.92
N VAL A 11 -1.00 9.23 9.38
CA VAL A 11 -0.38 9.15 10.72
C VAL A 11 -0.94 10.23 11.64
N GLU A 12 -1.82 11.11 11.13
CA GLU A 12 -2.21 12.33 11.84
C GLU A 12 -3.27 12.16 12.91
N HIS A 13 -3.99 11.04 12.90
CA HIS A 13 -4.90 10.72 13.97
C HIS A 13 -4.35 9.58 14.82
N PHE A 14 -3.32 9.90 15.62
CA PHE A 14 -2.89 9.06 16.72
C PHE A 14 -4.01 8.94 17.76
N LEU A 15 -4.99 8.12 17.46
CA LEU A 15 -5.61 7.37 18.54
C LEU A 15 -4.54 6.42 19.11
N PRO A 16 -4.54 6.12 20.41
CA PRO A 16 -3.58 5.19 20.99
C PRO A 16 -3.46 3.95 20.09
N HIS A 17 -2.24 3.49 19.81
CA HIS A 17 -1.92 2.39 18.90
C HIS A 17 -2.77 1.12 19.06
N GLU A 18 -3.46 0.99 20.18
CA GLU A 18 -4.29 -0.15 20.54
C GLU A 18 -5.69 -0.14 19.88
N GLU A 19 -6.19 1.02 19.40
CA GLU A 19 -7.58 1.13 18.95
C GLU A 19 -7.77 1.12 17.43
N THR A 20 -6.70 1.27 16.64
CA THR A 20 -6.78 1.36 15.16
C THR A 20 -5.96 0.32 14.42
N ASP A 21 -5.29 -0.57 15.13
CA ASP A 21 -4.39 -1.56 14.56
C ASP A 21 -5.20 -2.77 14.03
N VAL A 22 -5.58 -2.71 12.78
CA VAL A 22 -6.24 -3.81 12.08
C VAL A 22 -5.17 -4.83 11.69
N ARG A 23 -5.25 -6.04 12.27
CA ARG A 23 -4.28 -7.10 12.03
C ARG A 23 -4.89 -8.27 11.31
N PRO A 24 -4.22 -8.85 10.30
CA PRO A 24 -4.67 -10.10 9.72
C PRO A 24 -4.65 -11.21 10.79
N CYS A 25 -5.64 -12.09 10.75
CA CYS A 25 -5.80 -13.17 11.75
C CYS A 25 -4.80 -14.31 11.61
N TYR A 26 -4.06 -14.38 10.51
CA TYR A 26 -3.01 -15.38 10.27
C TYR A 26 -1.85 -14.74 9.51
N ASP A 27 -0.77 -15.48 9.40
CA ASP A 27 0.32 -15.09 8.50
C ASP A 27 -0.15 -15.28 7.03
N VAL A 28 -0.74 -14.22 6.50
CA VAL A 28 -1.36 -14.22 5.17
C VAL A 28 -0.31 -14.36 4.08
N PHE A 29 0.97 -14.05 4.37
CA PHE A 29 2.07 -14.27 3.45
C PHE A 29 2.33 -15.75 3.21
N ASP A 30 2.33 -16.55 4.27
CA ASP A 30 2.56 -17.99 4.17
C ASP A 30 1.40 -18.72 3.49
N ILE A 31 0.19 -18.16 3.61
CA ILE A 31 -1.03 -18.82 3.09
C ILE A 31 -1.34 -18.40 1.66
N TYR A 32 -1.12 -17.11 1.31
CA TYR A 32 -1.64 -16.56 0.06
C TYR A 32 -0.58 -15.96 -0.88
N GLY A 33 0.65 -15.75 -0.44
CA GLY A 33 1.69 -15.11 -1.25
C GLY A 33 1.28 -13.70 -1.74
N LEU A 34 0.52 -12.96 -0.93
CA LEU A 34 0.02 -11.63 -1.29
C LEU A 34 1.13 -10.69 -1.72
N GLY A 35 0.90 -9.96 -2.81
CA GLY A 35 1.85 -9.03 -3.41
C GLY A 35 2.84 -9.70 -4.38
N LEU A 36 2.81 -11.03 -4.54
CA LEU A 36 3.69 -11.77 -5.45
C LEU A 36 2.95 -12.53 -6.55
N ALA A 37 1.68 -12.86 -6.34
CA ALA A 37 0.86 -13.61 -7.29
C ALA A 37 -0.64 -13.32 -7.07
N ASP A 38 -1.47 -13.75 -8.01
CA ASP A 38 -2.91 -13.84 -7.80
C ASP A 38 -3.21 -14.84 -6.69
N VAL A 39 -4.11 -14.48 -5.79
CA VAL A 39 -4.53 -15.33 -4.69
C VAL A 39 -5.63 -16.28 -5.16
N ASP A 40 -5.47 -17.57 -4.89
CA ASP A 40 -6.58 -18.52 -5.06
C ASP A 40 -7.58 -18.39 -3.91
N LEU A 41 -8.75 -17.83 -4.21
CA LEU A 41 -9.83 -17.62 -3.24
C LEU A 41 -10.79 -18.82 -3.08
N SER A 42 -10.54 -19.95 -3.74
CA SER A 42 -11.45 -21.10 -3.72
C SER A 42 -11.64 -21.69 -2.32
N ASN A 43 -10.59 -21.65 -1.48
CA ASN A 43 -10.59 -22.18 -0.12
C ASN A 43 -10.73 -21.11 0.97
N ALA A 44 -10.50 -19.84 0.62
CA ALA A 44 -10.58 -18.72 1.55
C ALA A 44 -11.04 -17.46 0.81
N PRO A 45 -12.35 -17.29 0.66
CA PRO A 45 -12.92 -16.24 -0.19
C PRO A 45 -12.80 -14.82 0.39
N TYR A 46 -12.22 -14.67 1.55
CA TYR A 46 -12.00 -13.38 2.21
C TYR A 46 -10.78 -13.43 3.13
N ILE A 47 -10.26 -12.27 3.49
CA ILE A 47 -9.19 -12.13 4.49
C ILE A 47 -9.79 -11.55 5.77
N PRO A 48 -9.74 -12.26 6.91
CA PRO A 48 -10.19 -11.72 8.18
C PRO A 48 -9.14 -10.83 8.83
N PHE A 49 -9.59 -9.69 9.35
CA PHE A 49 -8.79 -8.73 10.10
C PHE A 49 -9.37 -8.56 11.49
N ARG A 50 -8.56 -8.74 12.53
CA ARG A 50 -8.94 -8.43 13.91
C ARG A 50 -9.06 -6.93 14.08
N MET A 51 -10.14 -6.50 14.71
CA MET A 51 -10.41 -5.11 15.01
C MET A 51 -10.61 -4.93 16.52
N PRO A 52 -9.78 -4.12 17.18
CA PRO A 52 -10.00 -3.81 18.58
C PRO A 52 -11.30 -3.00 18.72
N GLY A 53 -12.18 -3.48 19.51
CA GLY A 53 -13.51 -3.12 20.08
C GLY A 53 -14.21 -1.80 19.79
N SER A 54 -13.68 -0.89 19.00
CA SER A 54 -14.33 0.39 18.68
C SER A 54 -14.54 0.55 17.19
N PRO A 55 -15.67 1.13 16.72
CA PRO A 55 -15.82 1.40 15.31
C PRO A 55 -14.67 2.30 14.85
N MET A 56 -13.95 1.85 13.84
CA MET A 56 -12.82 2.58 13.25
C MET A 56 -13.21 4.03 12.98
N ALA A 57 -12.33 4.95 13.35
CA ALA A 57 -12.39 6.30 12.83
C ALA A 57 -12.53 6.23 11.30
N ARG A 58 -13.26 7.15 10.71
CA ARG A 58 -13.44 7.20 9.26
C ARG A 58 -12.08 7.31 8.59
N THR A 59 -11.62 6.24 8.01
CA THR A 59 -10.36 6.17 7.27
C THR A 59 -10.58 5.47 5.94
N ASP A 60 -9.96 5.94 4.87
CA ASP A 60 -9.98 5.28 3.58
C ASP A 60 -8.81 4.29 3.41
N LEU A 61 -7.78 4.40 4.24
CA LEU A 61 -6.59 3.55 4.22
C LEU A 61 -6.13 3.25 5.66
N PRO A 62 -6.66 2.20 6.31
CA PRO A 62 -6.37 1.90 7.72
C PRO A 62 -4.91 1.52 7.98
N LEU A 63 -4.45 1.86 9.18
CA LEU A 63 -3.13 1.47 9.69
C LEU A 63 -3.13 -0.03 10.04
N GLY A 64 -1.95 -0.65 10.05
CA GLY A 64 -1.75 -2.04 10.48
C GLY A 64 -1.70 -3.06 9.36
N ALA A 65 -2.18 -2.69 8.19
CA ALA A 65 -2.09 -3.52 6.99
C ALA A 65 -0.87 -3.18 6.13
N SER A 66 0.29 -2.91 6.74
CA SER A 66 1.46 -2.35 6.03
C SER A 66 1.97 -3.20 4.86
N PHE A 67 1.62 -4.47 4.82
CA PHE A 67 1.92 -5.37 3.69
C PHE A 67 0.74 -5.51 2.73
N PHE A 68 -0.48 -5.19 3.17
CA PHE A 68 -1.69 -5.22 2.37
C PHE A 68 -2.17 -3.79 2.15
N LEU A 69 -2.70 -3.53 0.99
CA LEU A 69 -3.49 -2.33 0.80
C LEU A 69 -4.93 -2.63 1.20
N LEU A 70 -5.19 -2.64 2.51
CA LEU A 70 -6.55 -2.60 3.00
C LEU A 70 -7.08 -1.19 2.77
N MET A 71 -8.17 -1.05 2.04
CA MET A 71 -8.73 0.25 1.69
C MET A 71 -10.25 0.19 1.57
N THR A 72 -10.89 1.36 1.64
CA THR A 72 -12.32 1.42 1.35
C THR A 72 -12.61 1.16 -0.14
N PRO A 73 -13.78 0.59 -0.49
CA PRO A 73 -14.21 0.50 -1.88
C PRO A 73 -14.23 1.85 -2.60
N ARG A 74 -14.50 2.94 -1.87
CA ARG A 74 -14.48 4.31 -2.39
C ARG A 74 -13.09 4.71 -2.90
N LEU A 75 -12.02 4.42 -2.14
CA LEU A 75 -10.65 4.68 -2.58
C LEU A 75 -10.28 3.80 -3.77
N LEU A 76 -10.62 2.51 -3.72
CA LEU A 76 -10.37 1.59 -4.84
C LEU A 76 -11.03 2.08 -6.13
N HIS A 77 -12.33 2.40 -6.11
CA HIS A 77 -13.04 2.91 -7.28
C HIS A 77 -12.44 4.21 -7.83
N LEU A 78 -11.96 5.10 -6.96
CA LEU A 78 -11.24 6.29 -7.42
C LEU A 78 -9.98 5.90 -8.19
N LEU A 79 -9.17 4.98 -7.67
CA LEU A 79 -7.93 4.54 -8.31
C LEU A 79 -8.21 3.87 -9.67
N GLU A 80 -9.22 2.98 -9.74
CA GLU A 80 -9.66 2.32 -10.98
C GLU A 80 -10.16 3.33 -12.02
N SER A 81 -10.83 4.40 -11.60
CA SER A 81 -11.32 5.45 -12.50
C SER A 81 -10.22 6.27 -13.17
N LEU A 82 -9.01 6.26 -12.61
CA LEU A 82 -7.85 6.99 -13.12
C LEU A 82 -7.04 6.20 -14.16
N GLY A 83 -7.30 4.91 -14.30
CA GLY A 83 -6.66 4.05 -15.30
C GLY A 83 -6.41 2.63 -14.80
N ASP A 84 -5.97 1.79 -15.72
CA ASP A 84 -5.70 0.39 -15.42
C ASP A 84 -4.41 0.21 -14.61
N PHE A 85 -4.45 -0.70 -13.66
CA PHE A 85 -3.29 -1.19 -12.92
C PHE A 85 -3.50 -2.66 -12.53
N PRO A 86 -2.42 -3.49 -12.51
CA PRO A 86 -2.56 -4.90 -12.21
C PRO A 86 -2.82 -5.13 -10.72
N HIS A 87 -4.05 -5.48 -10.40
CA HIS A 87 -4.47 -5.79 -9.03
C HIS A 87 -5.55 -6.88 -8.99
N GLN A 88 -5.71 -7.45 -7.81
CA GLN A 88 -6.81 -8.36 -7.46
C GLN A 88 -7.53 -7.79 -6.24
N VAL A 89 -8.85 -7.80 -6.28
CA VAL A 89 -9.69 -7.36 -5.16
C VAL A 89 -10.10 -8.57 -4.33
N ILE A 90 -9.76 -8.56 -3.04
CA ILE A 90 -10.09 -9.63 -2.11
C ILE A 90 -11.00 -9.05 -1.02
N PRO A 91 -12.15 -9.67 -0.74
CA PRO A 91 -13.01 -9.25 0.36
C PRO A 91 -12.25 -9.23 1.70
N ALA A 92 -12.42 -8.19 2.48
CA ALA A 92 -11.89 -8.10 3.84
C ALA A 92 -13.04 -8.19 4.84
N HIS A 93 -12.91 -9.07 5.83
CA HIS A 93 -13.90 -9.19 6.92
C HIS A 93 -13.27 -8.67 8.21
N LEU A 94 -13.88 -7.68 8.84
CA LEU A 94 -13.51 -7.27 10.18
C LEU A 94 -14.13 -8.22 11.20
N VAL A 95 -13.30 -8.79 12.06
CA VAL A 95 -13.72 -9.74 13.10
C VAL A 95 -13.32 -9.23 14.48
N PRO A 96 -13.98 -9.70 15.57
CA PRO A 96 -13.60 -9.30 16.92
C PRO A 96 -12.13 -9.60 17.23
N ASP A 97 -11.45 -8.72 17.97
CA ASP A 97 -10.07 -8.94 18.43
C ASP A 97 -10.05 -9.87 19.66
N ARG A 98 -10.25 -11.15 19.39
CA ARG A 98 -10.28 -12.22 20.38
C ARG A 98 -9.85 -13.55 19.75
N ASP A 99 -9.36 -14.48 20.56
CA ASP A 99 -8.81 -15.75 20.04
C ASP A 99 -9.87 -16.67 19.45
N ASP A 100 -11.10 -16.61 19.95
CA ASP A 100 -12.26 -17.36 19.47
C ASP A 100 -13.08 -16.63 18.39
N TRP A 101 -12.46 -15.70 17.67
CA TRP A 101 -13.13 -14.87 16.66
C TRP A 101 -13.89 -15.70 15.59
N ARG A 102 -13.44 -16.93 15.32
CA ARG A 102 -14.09 -17.82 14.35
C ARG A 102 -15.50 -18.28 14.78
N ASP A 103 -15.75 -18.27 16.09
CA ASP A 103 -17.04 -18.65 16.67
C ASP A 103 -18.03 -17.48 16.70
N HIS A 104 -17.62 -16.31 16.21
CA HIS A 104 -18.41 -15.09 16.17
C HIS A 104 -18.62 -14.61 14.74
N PRO A 105 -19.81 -13.99 14.47
CA PRO A 105 -20.01 -13.34 13.18
C PRO A 105 -19.03 -12.19 12.96
N PRO A 106 -18.67 -11.89 11.71
CA PRO A 106 -17.89 -10.69 11.39
C PRO A 106 -18.60 -9.43 11.90
N ILE A 107 -17.82 -8.45 12.34
CA ILE A 107 -18.32 -7.12 12.74
C ILE A 107 -18.73 -6.34 11.49
N ASP A 108 -17.93 -6.45 10.42
CA ASP A 108 -18.14 -5.77 9.15
C ASP A 108 -17.52 -6.58 8.01
N THR A 109 -18.22 -6.65 6.89
CA THR A 109 -17.81 -7.37 5.68
C THR A 109 -17.79 -6.50 4.43
N THR A 110 -18.07 -5.20 4.55
CA THR A 110 -18.32 -4.31 3.42
C THR A 110 -17.50 -3.04 3.38
N SER A 111 -17.01 -2.59 4.53
CA SER A 111 -16.31 -1.30 4.61
C SER A 111 -14.94 -1.31 3.97
N PHE A 112 -14.32 -2.49 3.85
CA PHE A 112 -12.96 -2.61 3.33
C PHE A 112 -12.80 -3.76 2.36
N VAL A 113 -11.80 -3.58 1.49
CA VAL A 113 -11.28 -4.61 0.58
C VAL A 113 -9.76 -4.60 0.65
N VAL A 114 -9.15 -5.74 0.34
CA VAL A 114 -7.72 -5.83 0.10
C VAL A 114 -7.46 -5.64 -1.40
N CYS A 115 -6.69 -4.61 -1.74
CA CYS A 115 -6.17 -4.41 -3.08
C CYS A 115 -4.80 -5.12 -3.17
N ASN A 116 -4.78 -6.33 -3.69
CA ASN A 116 -3.55 -7.10 -3.89
C ASN A 116 -2.85 -6.68 -5.18
N LEU A 117 -1.74 -5.96 -5.07
CA LEU A 117 -0.87 -5.62 -6.19
C LEU A 117 0.05 -6.81 -6.50
N HIS A 118 -0.47 -7.80 -7.20
CA HIS A 118 0.20 -9.07 -7.46
C HIS A 118 1.33 -9.01 -8.51
N ARG A 119 1.44 -7.90 -9.23
CA ARG A 119 2.53 -7.66 -10.18
C ARG A 119 3.35 -6.46 -9.75
N HIS A 120 4.64 -6.68 -9.56
CA HIS A 120 5.61 -5.62 -9.40
C HIS A 120 6.01 -5.11 -10.78
N LEU A 121 6.06 -3.80 -10.95
CA LEU A 121 6.31 -3.17 -12.25
C LEU A 121 7.67 -2.48 -12.25
N HIS A 122 8.38 -2.62 -13.37
CA HIS A 122 9.63 -1.91 -13.58
C HIS A 122 9.35 -0.52 -14.18
N ILE A 123 9.07 0.45 -13.33
CA ILE A 123 8.73 1.84 -13.72
C ILE A 123 9.91 2.78 -13.51
N ILE A 124 10.58 2.70 -12.34
CA ILE A 124 11.70 3.58 -12.01
C ILE A 124 13.00 2.97 -12.57
N ASP A 125 13.71 3.75 -13.34
CA ASP A 125 15.06 3.42 -13.83
C ASP A 125 16.08 4.04 -12.86
N PHE A 126 16.51 3.24 -11.88
CA PHE A 126 17.44 3.71 -10.85
C PHE A 126 18.82 4.07 -11.41
N ASP A 127 19.26 3.45 -12.52
CA ASP A 127 20.55 3.76 -13.13
C ASP A 127 20.57 5.16 -13.74
N ARG A 128 19.42 5.69 -14.12
CA ARG A 128 19.23 7.03 -14.67
C ARG A 128 18.73 8.06 -13.66
N CYS A 129 18.41 7.63 -12.43
CA CYS A 129 18.05 8.55 -11.37
C CYS A 129 19.24 9.39 -10.92
N GLU A 130 19.00 10.65 -10.57
CA GLU A 130 20.02 11.48 -9.91
C GLU A 130 19.99 11.20 -8.41
N LEU A 131 21.07 10.61 -7.90
CA LEU A 131 21.24 10.24 -6.50
C LEU A 131 22.30 11.15 -5.85
N THR A 132 22.09 11.51 -4.60
CA THR A 132 23.03 12.28 -3.79
C THR A 132 23.24 11.61 -2.44
N PRO A 133 24.45 11.70 -1.82
CA PRO A 133 24.64 11.17 -0.48
C PRO A 133 23.61 11.73 0.51
N SER A 134 23.11 10.88 1.39
CA SER A 134 22.17 11.30 2.43
C SER A 134 22.90 12.21 3.44
N PRO A 135 22.37 13.42 3.73
CA PRO A 135 22.96 14.29 4.75
C PRO A 135 22.73 13.78 6.19
N ARG A 136 21.84 12.81 6.37
CA ARG A 136 21.41 12.33 7.70
C ARG A 136 21.92 10.94 8.06
N VAL A 137 22.17 10.10 7.06
CA VAL A 137 22.51 8.69 7.28
C VAL A 137 23.69 8.31 6.41
N VAL A 138 24.82 8.01 7.06
CA VAL A 138 26.04 7.57 6.38
C VAL A 138 25.79 6.29 5.58
N GLY A 139 26.31 6.22 4.36
CA GLY A 139 26.16 5.07 3.47
C GLY A 139 24.83 5.01 2.72
N ARG A 140 23.89 5.93 2.95
CA ARG A 140 22.64 6.02 2.20
C ARG A 140 22.66 7.14 1.16
N VAL A 141 21.75 7.02 0.20
CA VAL A 141 21.56 8.03 -0.86
C VAL A 141 20.13 8.56 -0.85
N HIS A 142 19.97 9.80 -1.31
CA HIS A 142 18.67 10.41 -1.56
C HIS A 142 18.41 10.49 -3.05
N ILE A 143 17.18 10.22 -3.47
CA ILE A 143 16.73 10.48 -4.83
C ILE A 143 16.47 11.97 -4.97
N LYS A 144 17.26 12.63 -5.83
CA LYS A 144 17.09 14.04 -6.18
C LYS A 144 16.20 14.22 -7.42
N ARG A 145 16.29 13.29 -8.38
CA ARG A 145 15.47 13.25 -9.58
C ARG A 145 15.14 11.81 -9.97
N ILE A 146 13.85 11.56 -10.21
CA ILE A 146 13.38 10.26 -10.69
C ILE A 146 13.50 10.22 -12.22
N ALA A 147 14.08 9.14 -12.73
CA ALA A 147 13.96 8.72 -14.11
C ALA A 147 13.02 7.53 -14.21
N VAL A 148 12.28 7.44 -15.29
CA VAL A 148 11.43 6.28 -15.59
C VAL A 148 11.93 5.59 -16.84
N VAL A 149 11.59 4.32 -16.98
CA VAL A 149 11.89 3.52 -18.18
C VAL A 149 11.18 4.15 -19.38
N ASP A 150 11.88 4.24 -20.50
CA ASP A 150 11.35 4.86 -21.71
C ASP A 150 10.15 4.08 -22.26
N GLY A 151 9.11 4.81 -22.66
CA GLY A 151 7.90 4.22 -23.23
C GLY A 151 6.95 3.58 -22.24
N VAL A 152 7.27 3.60 -20.94
CA VAL A 152 6.39 3.06 -19.89
C VAL A 152 5.26 4.04 -19.58
N THR A 153 4.03 3.53 -19.52
CA THR A 153 2.89 4.25 -18.93
C THR A 153 2.87 4.03 -17.43
N ILE A 154 2.88 5.10 -16.66
CA ILE A 154 2.81 5.03 -15.21
C ILE A 154 1.34 4.82 -14.81
N PRO A 155 1.01 3.68 -14.17
CA PRO A 155 -0.36 3.42 -13.73
C PRO A 155 -0.72 4.28 -12.51
N PRO A 156 -2.02 4.42 -12.17
CA PRO A 156 -2.46 5.19 -11.02
C PRO A 156 -1.95 4.66 -9.68
N LEU A 157 -1.67 3.36 -9.61
CA LEU A 157 -1.10 2.69 -8.42
C LEU A 157 -0.22 1.53 -8.86
N PHE A 158 0.96 1.38 -8.25
CA PHE A 158 1.88 0.28 -8.56
C PHE A 158 2.86 -0.01 -7.43
N ARG A 159 3.47 -1.22 -7.46
CA ARG A 159 4.68 -1.56 -6.73
C ARG A 159 5.85 -1.62 -7.69
N GLN A 160 6.95 -0.99 -7.31
CA GLN A 160 8.21 -1.13 -8.03
C GLN A 160 8.84 -2.50 -7.74
N ASP A 161 9.34 -3.19 -8.78
CA ASP A 161 9.86 -4.57 -8.69
C ASP A 161 11.11 -4.72 -7.82
N ASP A 162 12.00 -3.75 -7.87
CA ASP A 162 13.27 -3.77 -7.13
C ASP A 162 13.19 -3.03 -5.78
N TRP A 163 11.99 -2.67 -5.35
CA TRP A 163 11.84 -1.77 -4.21
C TRP A 163 10.88 -2.31 -3.15
N ARG A 164 11.39 -2.50 -1.94
CA ARG A 164 10.61 -2.92 -0.76
C ARG A 164 9.77 -1.80 -0.13
N LEU A 165 9.52 -0.73 -0.87
CA LEU A 165 8.75 0.40 -0.37
C LEU A 165 7.23 0.20 -0.51
N PRO A 166 6.47 1.05 0.19
CA PRO A 166 5.03 1.12 -0.02
C PRO A 166 4.67 1.33 -1.49
N PRO A 167 3.46 0.97 -1.89
CA PRO A 167 2.96 1.26 -3.22
C PRO A 167 3.13 2.72 -3.61
N LEU A 168 3.35 2.96 -4.89
CA LEU A 168 3.64 4.27 -5.47
C LEU A 168 2.46 4.76 -6.32
N ILE A 169 2.27 6.06 -6.32
CA ILE A 169 1.28 6.76 -7.13
C ILE A 169 1.92 7.97 -7.83
N PRO A 170 1.51 8.32 -9.06
CA PRO A 170 1.91 9.55 -9.71
C PRO A 170 1.18 10.77 -9.12
N ARG A 171 1.66 11.99 -9.45
CA ARG A 171 1.06 13.25 -9.02
C ARG A 171 -0.44 13.33 -9.34
N ALA A 172 -0.86 12.93 -10.53
CA ALA A 172 -2.28 12.99 -10.93
C ALA A 172 -3.18 12.18 -9.99
N THR A 173 -2.74 10.98 -9.58
CA THR A 173 -3.47 10.15 -8.61
C THR A 173 -3.50 10.81 -7.23
N ARG A 174 -2.37 11.35 -6.77
CA ARG A 174 -2.32 12.09 -5.50
C ARG A 174 -3.31 13.25 -5.49
N ASP A 175 -3.32 14.05 -6.54
CA ASP A 175 -4.18 15.23 -6.62
C ASP A 175 -5.66 14.84 -6.69
N ALA A 176 -6.00 13.72 -7.36
CA ALA A 176 -7.35 13.16 -7.37
C ALA A 176 -7.78 12.66 -5.97
N ILE A 177 -6.91 11.97 -5.24
CA ILE A 177 -7.17 11.51 -3.86
C ILE A 177 -7.47 12.72 -2.96
N LEU A 178 -6.68 13.78 -3.05
CA LEU A 178 -6.89 15.02 -2.28
C LEU A 178 -8.21 15.70 -2.67
N ALA A 179 -8.49 15.82 -3.96
CA ALA A 179 -9.73 16.44 -4.47
C ALA A 179 -10.99 15.66 -4.05
N ALA A 180 -10.90 14.33 -3.96
CA ALA A 180 -11.98 13.47 -3.51
C ALA A 180 -12.19 13.49 -1.98
N GLY A 181 -11.31 14.16 -1.22
CA GLY A 181 -11.40 14.24 0.24
C GLY A 181 -11.30 12.86 0.90
N MET A 182 -10.38 12.02 0.43
CA MET A 182 -10.08 10.74 1.09
C MET A 182 -9.43 10.98 2.43
N LEU A 183 -9.83 10.21 3.44
CA LEU A 183 -9.44 10.41 4.83
C LEU A 183 -8.27 9.48 5.20
N ASP A 184 -7.33 10.00 5.98
CA ASP A 184 -6.18 9.27 6.54
C ASP A 184 -5.31 8.60 5.48
N VAL A 185 -5.15 9.26 4.33
CA VAL A 185 -4.25 8.83 3.27
C VAL A 185 -3.04 9.75 3.25
N TYR A 186 -1.87 9.22 3.62
CA TYR A 186 -0.62 9.96 3.63
C TYR A 186 0.20 9.67 2.38
N MET A 187 0.61 10.72 1.67
CA MET A 187 1.26 10.62 0.37
C MET A 187 2.56 11.43 0.33
N PRO A 188 3.61 11.02 1.06
CA PRO A 188 4.89 11.71 1.02
C PRO A 188 5.59 11.48 -0.33
N PRO A 189 6.33 12.47 -0.82
CA PRO A 189 7.09 12.32 -2.05
C PRO A 189 8.16 11.24 -1.90
N VAL A 190 8.50 10.59 -3.01
CA VAL A 190 9.64 9.67 -3.11
C VAL A 190 10.95 10.45 -3.12
N LEU A 191 10.94 11.67 -3.66
CA LEU A 191 12.10 12.57 -3.64
C LEU A 191 12.54 12.87 -2.21
N GLY A 192 13.84 12.71 -1.96
CA GLY A 192 14.43 12.89 -0.63
C GLY A 192 14.38 11.66 0.28
N ASP A 193 13.84 10.54 -0.20
CA ASP A 193 13.94 9.27 0.54
C ASP A 193 15.39 8.82 0.69
N SER A 194 15.68 8.29 1.87
CA SER A 194 16.99 7.73 2.19
C SER A 194 16.99 6.24 1.85
N LEU A 195 17.70 5.88 0.80
CA LEU A 195 17.78 4.53 0.27
C LEU A 195 19.15 3.90 0.53
N ASP A 196 19.19 2.59 0.73
CA ASP A 196 20.44 1.84 0.69
C ASP A 196 20.85 1.62 -0.78
N PRO A 197 22.05 2.05 -1.20
CA PRO A 197 22.52 1.81 -2.57
C PRO A 197 22.56 0.32 -2.95
N ALA A 198 22.73 -0.57 -1.98
CA ALA A 198 22.71 -2.01 -2.21
C ALA A 198 21.30 -2.52 -2.60
N GLU A 199 20.25 -1.86 -2.11
CA GLU A 199 18.85 -2.18 -2.45
C GLU A 199 18.44 -1.72 -3.85
N LEU A 200 19.23 -0.82 -4.46
CA LEU A 200 18.98 -0.28 -5.81
C LEU A 200 19.63 -1.13 -6.91
N LYS A 201 20.51 -2.05 -6.55
CA LYS A 201 21.15 -2.95 -7.52
C LYS A 201 20.25 -4.15 -7.77
N ARG A 202 19.91 -4.38 -9.05
CA ARG A 202 19.26 -5.62 -9.44
C ARG A 202 20.13 -6.81 -9.06
N PRO A 203 19.59 -7.87 -8.46
CA PRO A 203 20.26 -9.15 -8.50
C PRO A 203 20.40 -9.54 -9.98
N GLY A 204 21.64 -9.64 -10.44
CA GLY A 204 21.98 -10.05 -11.82
C GLY A 204 21.54 -11.46 -12.12
#